data_f580167579ea669286e0f17bca2c2962
#
_entry.id   f580167579ea669286e0f17bca2c2962
#
_cell.length_a   1.000
_cell.length_b   1.000
_cell.length_c   1.000
_cell.angle_alpha   90.00
_cell.angle_beta   90.00
_cell.angle_gamma   90.00
#
_symmetry.space_group_name_H-M   'P 1'
#
loop_
_entity.id
_entity.type
_entity.pdbx_description
1 polymer ?
#
loop_
_entity_poly.entity_id
_entity_poly.type
_entity_poly.pdbx_seq_one_letter_code
_entity_poly.pdbx_strand_id
1 'polypeptide(L)'
;MTETEAVKLNDINEEGLIDKNTKNKGLNNKIVYSLFGVIIVLIIAGVILLLLHKNKNDTTQKNADLVTAFFKDGYENKNFDKVLTYMAKDYYDHSPASARSNVDAVNILKTVEKMYSNVTVEMLDLTCQNDMVAARMKFRMVHSGEVSGIPATGKTITFEALENFKVVNGIIVESWGYWPDKQIEEQLKKKNEQY
;
A
#
# COMPACT_ATOMS: atom_id res chain seq x y z
N MET A 1 -86.90 -6.00 23.21
CA MET A 1 -85.52 -6.48 23.32
C MET A 1 -85.37 -7.03 24.70
N THR A 2 -85.20 -8.34 24.83
CA THR A 2 -85.06 -8.98 26.14
C THR A 2 -83.67 -8.88 26.64
N GLU A 3 -83.47 -8.86 27.96
CA GLU A 3 -82.15 -8.74 28.64
C GLU A 3 -81.16 -9.79 28.09
N THR A 4 -81.62 -10.92 27.64
CA THR A 4 -80.80 -11.99 27.03
C THR A 4 -80.24 -11.64 25.67
N GLU A 5 -80.86 -10.77 24.86
CA GLU A 5 -80.32 -10.30 23.58
C GLU A 5 -79.24 -9.23 23.74
N ALA A 6 -79.37 -8.41 24.76
CA ALA A 6 -78.34 -7.37 25.07
C ALA A 6 -77.03 -8.01 25.58
N VAL A 7 -77.08 -9.07 26.38
CA VAL A 7 -75.92 -9.83 26.88
C VAL A 7 -75.18 -10.49 25.69
N LYS A 8 -75.88 -11.14 24.78
CA LYS A 8 -75.26 -11.76 23.61
C LYS A 8 -74.59 -10.79 22.64
N LEU A 9 -75.14 -9.59 22.49
CA LEU A 9 -74.53 -8.56 21.65
C LEU A 9 -73.25 -7.97 22.30
N ASN A 10 -73.18 -7.84 23.64
CA ASN A 10 -71.97 -7.43 24.34
C ASN A 10 -70.83 -8.45 24.23
N ASP A 11 -71.15 -9.76 24.43
CA ASP A 11 -70.15 -10.83 24.31
C ASP A 11 -69.53 -10.92 22.91
N ILE A 12 -70.35 -10.74 21.85
CA ILE A 12 -69.82 -10.74 20.46
C ILE A 12 -68.92 -9.53 20.18
N ASN A 13 -69.24 -8.36 20.78
CA ASN A 13 -68.40 -7.17 20.58
C ASN A 13 -67.06 -7.25 21.35
N GLU A 14 -67.03 -7.85 22.54
CA GLU A 14 -65.78 -8.01 23.30
C GLU A 14 -64.86 -9.06 22.65
N GLU A 15 -65.36 -10.22 22.19
CA GLU A 15 -64.54 -11.21 21.48
C GLU A 15 -64.01 -10.65 20.15
N GLY A 16 -64.77 -9.90 19.38
CA GLY A 16 -64.36 -9.28 18.14
C GLY A 16 -63.28 -8.20 18.35
N LEU A 17 -63.33 -7.47 19.43
CA LEU A 17 -62.31 -6.44 19.81
C LEU A 17 -61.02 -7.06 20.32
N ILE A 18 -61.11 -8.18 21.08
CA ILE A 18 -59.93 -8.92 21.58
C ILE A 18 -59.19 -9.58 20.43
N ASP A 19 -59.88 -10.18 19.45
CA ASP A 19 -59.25 -10.84 18.30
C ASP A 19 -58.54 -9.80 17.36
N LYS A 20 -59.13 -8.62 17.14
CA LYS A 20 -58.48 -7.56 16.36
C LYS A 20 -57.27 -6.99 17.06
N ASN A 21 -57.27 -6.85 18.39
CA ASN A 21 -56.19 -6.27 19.14
C ASN A 21 -55.01 -7.23 19.27
N THR A 22 -55.25 -8.53 19.41
CA THR A 22 -54.21 -9.58 19.43
C THR A 22 -53.58 -9.78 18.07
N LYS A 23 -54.33 -9.73 16.95
CA LYS A 23 -53.81 -9.80 15.59
C LYS A 23 -52.92 -8.59 15.23
N ASN A 24 -53.34 -7.39 15.59
CA ASN A 24 -52.55 -6.18 15.34
C ASN A 24 -51.25 -6.17 16.18
N LYS A 25 -51.25 -6.63 17.42
CA LYS A 25 -50.09 -6.75 18.27
C LYS A 25 -49.07 -7.78 17.74
N GLY A 26 -49.55 -8.91 17.20
CA GLY A 26 -48.71 -9.94 16.59
C GLY A 26 -48.09 -9.47 15.24
N LEU A 27 -48.84 -8.69 14.46
CA LEU A 27 -48.38 -8.13 13.20
C LEU A 27 -47.29 -7.07 13.40
N ASN A 28 -47.51 -6.15 14.37
CA ASN A 28 -46.53 -5.14 14.73
C ASN A 28 -45.22 -5.74 15.24
N ASN A 29 -45.29 -6.78 16.07
CA ASN A 29 -44.10 -7.47 16.56
C ASN A 29 -43.28 -8.12 15.44
N LYS A 30 -43.94 -8.77 14.45
CA LYS A 30 -43.26 -9.37 13.31
C LYS A 30 -42.54 -8.31 12.46
N ILE A 31 -43.14 -7.15 12.23
CA ILE A 31 -42.54 -6.03 11.50
C ILE A 31 -41.35 -5.49 12.28
N VAL A 32 -41.49 -5.32 13.60
CA VAL A 32 -40.40 -4.83 14.47
C VAL A 32 -39.23 -5.81 14.45
N TYR A 33 -39.43 -7.10 14.58
CA TYR A 33 -38.32 -8.09 14.51
C TYR A 33 -37.69 -8.15 13.13
N SER A 34 -38.47 -7.98 12.06
CA SER A 34 -37.90 -7.87 10.68
C SER A 34 -37.00 -6.65 10.53
N LEU A 35 -37.42 -5.48 11.03
CA LEU A 35 -36.62 -4.26 11.01
C LEU A 35 -35.33 -4.40 11.83
N PHE A 36 -35.40 -5.00 13.03
CA PHE A 36 -34.21 -5.31 13.83
C PHE A 36 -33.23 -6.23 13.10
N GLY A 37 -33.75 -7.26 12.41
CA GLY A 37 -32.92 -8.15 11.58
C GLY A 37 -32.19 -7.41 10.48
N VAL A 38 -32.87 -6.50 9.76
CA VAL A 38 -32.25 -5.68 8.72
C VAL A 38 -31.17 -4.75 9.29
N ILE A 39 -31.44 -4.11 10.42
CA ILE A 39 -30.47 -3.23 11.08
C ILE A 39 -29.21 -4.00 11.49
N ILE A 40 -29.34 -5.18 12.07
CA ILE A 40 -28.19 -6.03 12.45
C ILE A 40 -27.37 -6.41 11.22
N VAL A 41 -27.99 -6.78 10.11
CA VAL A 41 -27.27 -7.10 8.86
C VAL A 41 -26.50 -5.89 8.34
N LEU A 42 -27.10 -4.68 8.37
CA LEU A 42 -26.45 -3.46 7.95
C LEU A 42 -25.24 -3.11 8.84
N ILE A 43 -25.37 -3.29 10.16
CA ILE A 43 -24.26 -3.08 11.09
C ILE A 43 -23.11 -4.07 10.80
N ILE A 44 -23.41 -5.34 10.62
CA ILE A 44 -22.40 -6.36 10.29
C ILE A 44 -21.70 -6.02 8.97
N ALA A 45 -22.47 -5.68 7.93
CA ALA A 45 -21.91 -5.25 6.64
C ALA A 45 -21.00 -4.01 6.79
N GLY A 46 -21.42 -3.03 7.57
CA GLY A 46 -20.60 -1.83 7.87
C GLY A 46 -19.29 -2.17 8.59
N VAL A 47 -19.34 -3.05 9.58
CA VAL A 47 -18.13 -3.52 10.30
C VAL A 47 -17.20 -4.27 9.35
N ILE A 48 -17.71 -5.14 8.50
CA ILE A 48 -16.91 -5.87 7.50
C ILE A 48 -16.23 -4.88 6.55
N LEU A 49 -16.95 -3.89 6.03
CA LEU A 49 -16.39 -2.87 5.15
C LEU A 49 -15.28 -2.06 5.83
N LEU A 50 -15.45 -1.69 7.10
CA LEU A 50 -14.43 -0.99 7.87
C LEU A 50 -13.18 -1.84 8.09
N LEU A 51 -13.33 -3.13 8.38
CA LEU A 51 -12.21 -4.06 8.55
C LEU A 51 -11.45 -4.27 7.23
N LEU A 52 -12.16 -4.40 6.11
CA LEU A 52 -11.54 -4.53 4.78
C LEU A 52 -10.77 -3.25 4.42
N HIS A 53 -11.34 -2.07 4.68
CA HIS A 53 -10.68 -0.79 4.43
C HIS A 53 -9.41 -0.62 5.28
N LYS A 54 -9.48 -0.96 6.57
CA LYS A 54 -8.31 -0.93 7.47
C LYS A 54 -7.21 -1.87 6.99
N ASN A 55 -7.53 -3.10 6.63
CA ASN A 55 -6.56 -4.08 6.14
C ASN A 55 -5.88 -3.61 4.85
N LYS A 56 -6.63 -2.98 3.93
CA LYS A 56 -6.07 -2.41 2.70
C LYS A 56 -5.06 -1.29 3.00
N ASN A 57 -5.38 -0.40 3.93
CA ASN A 57 -4.49 0.69 4.33
C ASN A 57 -3.21 0.17 4.99
N ASP A 58 -3.32 -0.83 5.86
CA ASP A 58 -2.17 -1.47 6.51
C ASP A 58 -1.23 -2.13 5.48
N THR A 59 -1.78 -2.78 4.45
CA THR A 59 -0.99 -3.38 3.37
C THR A 59 -0.28 -2.32 2.53
N THR A 60 -0.97 -1.24 2.19
CA THR A 60 -0.43 -0.12 1.43
C THR A 60 0.75 0.51 2.17
N GLN A 61 0.62 0.76 3.47
CA GLN A 61 1.71 1.31 4.28
C GLN A 61 2.89 0.36 4.38
N LYS A 62 2.68 -0.92 4.60
CA LYS A 62 3.75 -1.93 4.63
C LYS A 62 4.52 -2.03 3.33
N ASN A 63 3.84 -1.92 2.18
CA ASN A 63 4.51 -1.92 0.88
C ASN A 63 5.37 -0.65 0.70
N ALA A 64 4.89 0.51 1.15
CA ALA A 64 5.65 1.76 1.16
C ALA A 64 6.90 1.67 2.04
N ASP A 65 6.74 1.13 3.24
CA ASP A 65 7.84 0.95 4.20
C ASP A 65 8.89 -0.02 3.65
N LEU A 66 8.46 -1.09 2.99
CA LEU A 66 9.35 -2.06 2.35
C LEU A 66 10.21 -1.41 1.25
N VAL A 67 9.60 -0.62 0.36
CA VAL A 67 10.33 0.08 -0.70
C VAL A 67 11.29 1.13 -0.12
N THR A 68 10.87 1.85 0.91
CA THR A 68 11.76 2.78 1.63
C THR A 68 12.95 2.05 2.25
N ALA A 69 12.71 0.90 2.89
CA ALA A 69 13.76 0.09 3.49
C ALA A 69 14.73 -0.47 2.43
N PHE A 70 14.21 -0.89 1.27
CA PHE A 70 15.03 -1.34 0.14
C PHE A 70 16.06 -0.28 -0.28
N PHE A 71 15.64 0.98 -0.47
CA PHE A 71 16.55 2.05 -0.84
C PHE A 71 17.55 2.38 0.27
N LYS A 72 17.09 2.50 1.50
CA LYS A 72 17.98 2.84 2.63
C LYS A 72 18.98 1.74 2.91
N ASP A 73 18.54 0.49 3.00
CA ASP A 73 19.43 -0.62 3.29
C ASP A 73 20.35 -0.94 2.11
N GLY A 74 19.89 -0.75 0.87
CA GLY A 74 20.68 -1.02 -0.34
C GLY A 74 21.74 0.05 -0.63
N TYR A 75 21.38 1.32 -0.55
CA TYR A 75 22.25 2.42 -0.98
C TYR A 75 22.98 3.12 0.18
N GLU A 76 22.31 3.36 1.32
CA GLU A 76 22.91 4.06 2.45
C GLU A 76 23.64 3.11 3.40
N ASN A 77 22.92 2.07 3.87
CA ASN A 77 23.41 1.16 4.92
C ASN A 77 24.28 0.02 4.38
N LYS A 78 24.18 -0.28 3.08
CA LYS A 78 24.88 -1.37 2.39
C LYS A 78 24.61 -2.75 3.03
N ASN A 79 23.42 -2.92 3.57
CA ASN A 79 22.97 -4.16 4.21
C ASN A 79 22.41 -5.12 3.16
N PHE A 80 23.30 -5.65 2.32
CA PHE A 80 22.94 -6.45 1.14
C PHE A 80 22.24 -7.77 1.50
N ASP A 81 22.58 -8.37 2.62
CA ASP A 81 21.93 -9.60 3.07
C ASP A 81 20.46 -9.36 3.41
N LYS A 82 20.17 -8.21 4.01
CA LYS A 82 18.80 -7.80 4.30
C LYS A 82 18.03 -7.45 3.04
N VAL A 83 18.68 -6.76 2.09
CA VAL A 83 18.09 -6.41 0.77
C VAL A 83 17.69 -7.67 0.01
N LEU A 84 18.46 -8.76 0.06
CA LEU A 84 18.10 -10.05 -0.52
C LEU A 84 16.74 -10.57 -0.01
N THR A 85 16.40 -10.29 1.25
CA THR A 85 15.13 -10.74 1.85
C THR A 85 13.92 -9.92 1.42
N TYR A 86 14.13 -8.75 0.86
CA TYR A 86 13.06 -7.86 0.39
C TYR A 86 12.53 -8.24 -0.99
N MET A 87 13.30 -8.99 -1.77
CA MET A 87 13.00 -9.32 -3.16
C MET A 87 12.78 -10.82 -3.36
N ALA A 88 11.92 -11.17 -4.30
CA ALA A 88 11.74 -12.53 -4.76
C ALA A 88 13.04 -13.07 -5.39
N LYS A 89 13.26 -14.39 -5.30
CA LYS A 89 14.45 -15.02 -5.91
C LYS A 89 14.49 -14.80 -7.43
N ASP A 90 13.33 -14.79 -8.06
CA ASP A 90 13.09 -14.56 -9.49
C ASP A 90 12.68 -13.11 -9.77
N TYR A 91 13.11 -12.17 -8.92
CA TYR A 91 12.89 -10.75 -9.13
C TYR A 91 13.27 -10.32 -10.55
N TYR A 92 12.44 -9.46 -11.14
CA TYR A 92 12.63 -8.97 -12.49
C TYR A 92 12.65 -7.44 -12.56
N ASP A 93 13.78 -6.88 -12.97
CA ASP A 93 13.94 -5.44 -13.23
C ASP A 93 13.76 -5.17 -14.72
N HIS A 94 12.80 -4.32 -15.06
CA HIS A 94 12.50 -3.86 -16.42
C HIS A 94 13.35 -2.66 -16.85
N SER A 95 14.19 -2.13 -15.98
CA SER A 95 15.11 -1.05 -16.30
C SER A 95 16.28 -1.54 -17.17
N PRO A 96 17.08 -0.62 -17.77
CA PRO A 96 18.30 -0.98 -18.48
C PRO A 96 19.33 -1.78 -17.66
N ALA A 97 19.32 -1.63 -16.31
CA ALA A 97 20.17 -2.42 -15.41
C ALA A 97 19.86 -3.91 -15.44
N SER A 98 18.58 -4.27 -15.71
CA SER A 98 18.20 -5.61 -16.19
C SER A 98 18.46 -6.76 -15.23
N ALA A 99 18.32 -6.59 -13.91
CA ALA A 99 18.40 -7.69 -12.94
C ALA A 99 17.31 -8.75 -13.20
N ARG A 100 17.69 -10.02 -13.09
CA ARG A 100 16.80 -11.18 -13.32
C ARG A 100 16.66 -12.06 -12.08
N SER A 101 17.23 -11.62 -10.99
CA SER A 101 17.15 -12.25 -9.67
C SER A 101 17.42 -11.21 -8.58
N ASN A 102 17.09 -11.52 -7.34
CA ASN A 102 17.49 -10.71 -6.20
C ASN A 102 19.01 -10.64 -6.04
N VAL A 103 19.73 -11.70 -6.43
CA VAL A 103 21.19 -11.73 -6.42
C VAL A 103 21.77 -10.74 -7.45
N ASP A 104 21.21 -10.68 -8.64
CA ASP A 104 21.63 -9.71 -9.67
C ASP A 104 21.40 -8.27 -9.17
N ALA A 105 20.22 -7.99 -8.58
CA ALA A 105 19.92 -6.68 -8.02
C ALA A 105 20.94 -6.28 -6.95
N VAL A 106 21.28 -7.18 -6.04
CA VAL A 106 22.31 -6.91 -5.02
C VAL A 106 23.70 -6.72 -5.66
N ASN A 107 24.05 -7.43 -6.71
CA ASN A 107 25.32 -7.23 -7.41
C ASN A 107 25.39 -5.85 -8.09
N ILE A 108 24.26 -5.33 -8.61
CA ILE A 108 24.15 -3.95 -9.11
C ILE A 108 24.42 -2.96 -7.96
N LEU A 109 23.78 -3.12 -6.80
CA LEU A 109 24.01 -2.27 -5.64
C LEU A 109 25.47 -2.29 -5.17
N LYS A 110 26.11 -3.46 -5.15
CA LYS A 110 27.57 -3.59 -4.85
C LYS A 110 28.44 -2.88 -5.90
N THR A 111 27.99 -2.81 -7.14
CA THR A 111 28.68 -2.05 -8.20
C THR A 111 28.55 -0.56 -7.94
N VAL A 112 27.35 -0.09 -7.59
CA VAL A 112 27.12 1.33 -7.21
C VAL A 112 27.95 1.72 -5.99
N GLU A 113 28.10 0.83 -5.01
CA GLU A 113 28.96 1.05 -3.83
C GLU A 113 30.44 1.29 -4.20
N LYS A 114 30.95 0.61 -5.23
CA LYS A 114 32.33 0.82 -5.73
C LYS A 114 32.49 2.15 -6.46
N MET A 115 31.44 2.63 -7.08
CA MET A 115 31.42 3.89 -7.86
C MET A 115 31.23 5.12 -6.99
N TYR A 116 30.47 4.99 -5.90
CA TYR A 116 30.03 6.11 -5.08
C TYR A 116 30.17 5.84 -3.59
N SER A 117 30.52 6.90 -2.85
CA SER A 117 30.57 6.93 -1.39
C SER A 117 29.63 7.99 -0.83
N ASN A 118 29.38 7.96 0.47
CA ASN A 118 28.52 8.91 1.20
C ASN A 118 27.13 9.07 0.53
N VAL A 119 26.53 7.95 0.14
CA VAL A 119 25.23 7.94 -0.49
C VAL A 119 24.15 8.24 0.54
N THR A 120 23.27 9.18 0.20
CA THR A 120 22.02 9.45 0.93
C THR A 120 20.85 9.40 -0.02
N VAL A 121 19.73 8.82 0.44
CA VAL A 121 18.49 8.70 -0.31
C VAL A 121 17.35 9.37 0.46
N GLU A 122 16.78 10.40 -0.13
CA GLU A 122 15.58 11.07 0.37
C GLU A 122 14.37 10.61 -0.45
N MET A 123 13.36 10.05 0.20
CA MET A 123 12.09 9.70 -0.44
C MET A 123 11.26 10.98 -0.56
N LEU A 124 11.11 11.52 -1.78
CA LEU A 124 10.37 12.76 -2.04
C LEU A 124 8.87 12.48 -2.12
N ASP A 125 8.48 11.47 -2.89
CA ASP A 125 7.10 11.03 -3.02
C ASP A 125 7.03 9.50 -3.01
N LEU A 126 5.99 8.98 -2.37
CA LEU A 126 5.69 7.57 -2.35
C LEU A 126 4.19 7.37 -2.47
N THR A 127 3.75 6.76 -3.55
CA THR A 127 2.33 6.47 -3.81
C THR A 127 2.12 4.99 -3.96
N CYS A 128 1.16 4.44 -3.20
CA CYS A 128 0.83 3.03 -3.25
C CYS A 128 -0.61 2.83 -3.71
N GLN A 129 -0.80 1.95 -4.68
CA GLN A 129 -2.11 1.51 -5.14
C GLN A 129 -2.10 0.01 -5.37
N ASN A 130 -2.87 -0.72 -4.56
CA ASN A 130 -2.89 -2.19 -4.57
C ASN A 130 -1.50 -2.78 -4.30
N ASP A 131 -0.94 -3.51 -5.26
CA ASP A 131 0.40 -4.12 -5.24
C ASP A 131 1.50 -3.24 -5.83
N MET A 132 1.16 -2.05 -6.33
CA MET A 132 2.10 -1.13 -6.96
C MET A 132 2.53 -0.01 -6.01
N VAL A 133 3.82 0.26 -5.98
CA VAL A 133 4.43 1.38 -5.26
C VAL A 133 5.21 2.23 -6.27
N ALA A 134 4.82 3.49 -6.42
CA ALA A 134 5.58 4.46 -7.21
C ALA A 134 6.41 5.34 -6.27
N ALA A 135 7.71 5.40 -6.50
CA ALA A 135 8.66 6.14 -5.68
C ALA A 135 9.41 7.19 -6.50
N ARG A 136 9.49 8.43 -5.97
CA ARG A 136 10.40 9.45 -6.44
C ARG A 136 11.42 9.73 -5.35
N MET A 137 12.68 9.54 -5.68
CA MET A 137 13.78 9.64 -4.74
C MET A 137 14.79 10.69 -5.21
N LYS A 138 15.43 11.34 -4.24
CA LYS A 138 16.58 12.20 -4.46
C LYS A 138 17.82 11.55 -3.87
N PHE A 139 18.79 11.35 -4.73
CA PHE A 139 20.10 10.85 -4.37
C PHE A 139 21.10 11.98 -4.22
N ARG A 140 21.96 11.87 -3.22
CA ARG A 140 23.17 12.64 -3.08
C ARG A 140 24.31 11.68 -2.80
N MET A 141 25.38 11.73 -3.59
CA MET A 141 26.52 10.81 -3.45
C MET A 141 27.82 11.44 -3.92
N VAL A 142 28.94 10.92 -3.45
CA VAL A 142 30.28 11.35 -3.86
C VAL A 142 30.85 10.36 -4.87
N HIS A 143 31.30 10.85 -6.03
CA HIS A 143 31.94 10.04 -7.07
C HIS A 143 33.35 9.62 -6.62
N SER A 144 33.48 8.40 -6.13
CA SER A 144 34.71 7.86 -5.51
C SER A 144 35.35 6.70 -6.26
N GLY A 145 34.69 6.18 -7.31
CA GLY A 145 35.21 5.15 -8.20
C GLY A 145 35.03 5.51 -9.66
N GLU A 146 35.43 4.64 -10.58
CA GLU A 146 35.25 4.87 -12.02
C GLU A 146 33.78 4.67 -12.41
N VAL A 147 33.24 5.58 -13.23
CA VAL A 147 31.90 5.53 -13.81
C VAL A 147 31.97 5.81 -15.30
N SER A 148 31.59 4.85 -16.17
CA SER A 148 31.55 4.99 -17.63
C SER A 148 32.87 5.54 -18.21
N GLY A 149 34.00 5.06 -17.73
CA GLY A 149 35.34 5.50 -18.16
C GLY A 149 35.78 6.85 -17.58
N ILE A 150 34.99 7.46 -16.67
CA ILE A 150 35.35 8.68 -15.96
C ILE A 150 35.99 8.28 -14.63
N PRO A 151 37.26 8.53 -14.38
CA PRO A 151 37.91 8.24 -13.11
C PRO A 151 37.26 9.00 -11.96
N ALA A 152 37.43 8.52 -10.73
CA ALA A 152 36.93 9.16 -9.52
C ALA A 152 37.26 10.67 -9.49
N THR A 153 36.26 11.51 -9.39
CA THR A 153 36.41 12.97 -9.40
C THR A 153 36.34 13.63 -8.02
N GLY A 154 35.90 12.87 -7.01
CA GLY A 154 35.60 13.40 -5.67
C GLY A 154 34.38 14.33 -5.61
N LYS A 155 33.68 14.55 -6.72
CA LYS A 155 32.52 15.45 -6.77
C LYS A 155 31.34 14.88 -6.05
N THR A 156 30.57 15.75 -5.42
CA THR A 156 29.22 15.42 -4.99
C THR A 156 28.25 15.65 -6.14
N ILE A 157 27.49 14.63 -6.49
CA ILE A 157 26.40 14.71 -7.44
C ILE A 157 25.06 14.57 -6.73
N THR A 158 24.04 15.19 -7.32
CA THR A 158 22.66 15.09 -6.82
C THR A 158 21.72 14.93 -8.01
N PHE A 159 20.78 14.00 -7.92
CA PHE A 159 19.78 13.76 -8.97
C PHE A 159 18.54 13.15 -8.37
N GLU A 160 17.44 13.20 -9.13
CA GLU A 160 16.20 12.50 -8.80
C GLU A 160 16.03 11.29 -9.71
N ALA A 161 15.49 10.21 -9.17
CA ALA A 161 15.14 9.01 -9.90
C ALA A 161 13.67 8.64 -9.62
N LEU A 162 13.07 7.95 -10.57
CA LEU A 162 11.72 7.40 -10.46
C LEU A 162 11.78 5.89 -10.61
N GLU A 163 11.12 5.17 -9.71
CA GLU A 163 11.03 3.73 -9.82
C GLU A 163 9.68 3.24 -9.32
N ASN A 164 9.06 2.36 -10.09
CA ASN A 164 7.84 1.66 -9.72
C ASN A 164 8.20 0.24 -9.29
N PHE A 165 7.53 -0.22 -8.23
CA PHE A 165 7.72 -1.57 -7.69
C PHE A 165 6.40 -2.30 -7.64
N LYS A 166 6.41 -3.59 -7.95
CA LYS A 166 5.31 -4.50 -7.68
C LYS A 166 5.65 -5.33 -6.44
N VAL A 167 4.79 -5.23 -5.44
CA VAL A 167 4.96 -5.89 -4.14
C VAL A 167 3.83 -6.90 -3.93
N VAL A 168 4.16 -8.16 -3.86
CA VAL A 168 3.20 -9.26 -3.64
C VAL A 168 3.52 -9.94 -2.32
N ASN A 169 2.55 -10.00 -1.42
CA ASN A 169 2.70 -10.62 -0.09
C ASN A 169 3.91 -10.09 0.71
N GLY A 170 4.21 -8.79 0.60
CA GLY A 170 5.33 -8.17 1.32
C GLY A 170 6.71 -8.46 0.71
N ILE A 171 6.78 -8.89 -0.54
CA ILE A 171 8.02 -9.16 -1.30
C ILE A 171 7.99 -8.36 -2.60
N ILE A 172 9.06 -7.69 -2.95
CA ILE A 172 9.24 -7.01 -4.25
C ILE A 172 9.48 -8.08 -5.31
N VAL A 173 8.61 -8.11 -6.33
CA VAL A 173 8.71 -9.12 -7.41
C VAL A 173 9.19 -8.53 -8.73
N GLU A 174 8.85 -7.26 -9.01
CA GLU A 174 9.22 -6.56 -10.24
C GLU A 174 9.52 -5.08 -9.95
N SER A 175 10.37 -4.45 -10.79
CA SER A 175 10.52 -3.00 -10.81
C SER A 175 10.70 -2.42 -12.22
N TRP A 176 10.45 -1.12 -12.34
CA TRP A 176 10.63 -0.29 -13.54
C TRP A 176 11.32 1.02 -13.13
N GLY A 177 12.63 1.06 -13.27
CA GLY A 177 13.45 2.20 -12.89
C GLY A 177 13.74 3.15 -14.05
N TYR A 178 13.70 4.46 -13.79
CA TYR A 178 14.10 5.53 -14.70
C TYR A 178 15.16 6.39 -14.02
N TRP A 179 16.42 6.17 -14.43
CA TRP A 179 17.59 6.81 -13.89
C TRP A 179 18.13 7.85 -14.86
N PRO A 180 18.53 9.07 -14.41
CA PRO A 180 18.97 10.14 -15.30
C PRO A 180 20.47 10.01 -15.64
N ASP A 181 20.86 8.91 -16.28
CA ASP A 181 22.27 8.58 -16.56
C ASP A 181 23.04 9.71 -17.24
N LYS A 182 22.40 10.36 -18.22
CA LYS A 182 23.00 11.51 -18.92
C LYS A 182 23.25 12.70 -17.98
N GLN A 183 22.30 13.02 -17.11
CA GLN A 183 22.44 14.10 -16.14
C GLN A 183 23.55 13.78 -15.12
N ILE A 184 23.68 12.53 -14.71
CA ILE A 184 24.75 12.06 -13.83
C ILE A 184 26.09 12.26 -14.53
N GLU A 185 26.24 11.78 -15.74
CA GLU A 185 27.46 11.88 -16.55
C GLU A 185 27.87 13.36 -16.77
N GLU A 186 26.93 14.24 -17.10
CA GLU A 186 27.16 15.67 -17.25
C GLU A 186 27.68 16.31 -15.96
N GLN A 187 27.15 15.96 -14.79
CA GLN A 187 27.69 16.45 -13.50
C GLN A 187 29.12 15.98 -13.25
N LEU A 188 29.45 14.73 -13.63
CA LEU A 188 30.80 14.20 -13.48
C LEU A 188 31.83 14.91 -14.40
N LYS A 189 31.42 15.22 -15.65
CA LYS A 189 32.29 15.88 -16.66
C LYS A 189 32.48 17.37 -16.47
N LYS A 190 31.56 18.08 -15.80
CA LYS A 190 31.72 19.52 -15.56
C LYS A 190 33.08 19.78 -14.88
N LYS A 191 33.87 20.71 -15.41
CA LYS A 191 35.07 21.20 -14.72
C LYS A 191 34.66 21.89 -13.41
N ASN A 192 35.43 21.67 -12.32
CA ASN A 192 35.22 22.47 -11.11
C ASN A 192 35.50 23.93 -11.48
N GLU A 193 34.46 24.76 -11.55
CA GLU A 193 34.65 26.21 -11.59
C GLU A 193 35.21 26.58 -10.22
N GLN A 194 36.53 26.87 -10.18
CA GLN A 194 37.16 27.47 -9.03
C GLN A 194 36.72 28.94 -8.99
N TYR A 195 35.89 29.27 -8.01
CA TYR A 195 35.64 30.62 -7.58
C TYR A 195 36.66 31.01 -6.51
#